data_ae468a9c9d4384f91a7b365a657a589b
#
_entry.id   ae468a9c9d4384f91a7b365a657a589b
#
_cell.length_a   1.000
_cell.length_b   1.000
_cell.length_c   1.000
_cell.angle_alpha   90.00
_cell.angle_beta   90.00
_cell.angle_gamma   90.00
#
_symmetry.space_group_name_H-M   'P 1'
#
loop_
_entity.id
_entity.type
_entity.pdbx_description
1 polymer ?
#
loop_
_entity_poly.entity_id
_entity_poly.type
_entity_poly.pdbx_seq_one_letter_code
_entity_poly.pdbx_strand_id
1 'polypeptide(L)'
;MIKVGNLMESVYIRATPTATTMDVQPTCTVIGGGLAGLLAADTMIRLGCKATILEKAKGVGGRMATRRMGGQTFDFGAQSLFGRTPKFQSMLESWKHAGLIAEWHPDLSARVREKKHPGPYFKGNPAMTSVPKYLAEGLTVHLQTRVTAVRTVDAAWSVETEHNHIFMSQALIMTAPVPQSLALLEAGGYEPDRNALAELRSVEYTSCFALMLALDGPSGLPAPGAMTLDGEPLAWISDNYAKGVAARPGAVTVCASEAFSNEMLEVHPERITQILLDAVRPMIHAHVESTQLHRWRYSRPVRTLQSSFLVADTKPPLLFAGGMFGDGDCESAALSGTAAAEFLHSTFCPTR
;
A
#
# COMPACT_ATOMS: atom_id res chain seq x y z
N MET A 1 83.40 29.42 -35.70
CA MET A 1 83.13 28.96 -34.31
C MET A 1 81.63 28.79 -34.20
N ILE A 2 81.15 27.57 -34.31
CA ILE A 2 79.72 27.24 -34.32
C ILE A 2 79.40 26.61 -32.99
N LYS A 3 78.50 27.22 -32.23
CA LYS A 3 77.96 26.63 -31.02
C LYS A 3 76.72 25.76 -31.39
N VAL A 4 76.84 24.50 -31.07
CA VAL A 4 75.70 23.53 -31.14
C VAL A 4 74.90 23.68 -29.87
N GLY A 5 73.61 24.02 -30.02
CA GLY A 5 72.67 24.05 -28.93
C GLY A 5 71.87 22.75 -28.87
N ASN A 6 71.85 22.07 -27.74
CA ASN A 6 71.04 20.90 -27.42
C ASN A 6 69.57 21.30 -27.24
N LEU A 7 68.69 20.72 -28.06
CA LEU A 7 67.27 20.70 -27.88
C LEU A 7 66.92 19.53 -26.92
N MET A 8 66.47 19.85 -25.71
CA MET A 8 65.76 18.89 -24.87
C MET A 8 64.29 18.84 -25.31
N GLU A 9 63.91 17.73 -25.89
CA GLU A 9 62.50 17.39 -26.10
C GLU A 9 61.84 17.05 -24.74
N SER A 10 60.95 17.91 -24.27
CA SER A 10 60.08 17.60 -23.15
C SER A 10 58.96 16.70 -23.61
N VAL A 11 59.03 15.42 -23.25
CA VAL A 11 57.95 14.46 -23.44
C VAL A 11 56.81 14.80 -22.46
N TYR A 12 55.72 15.39 -22.95
CA TYR A 12 54.47 15.53 -22.22
C TYR A 12 53.81 14.15 -22.13
N ILE A 13 53.92 13.48 -20.98
CA ILE A 13 53.08 12.32 -20.66
C ILE A 13 51.65 12.85 -20.45
N ARG A 14 50.76 12.61 -21.42
CA ARG A 14 49.34 12.80 -21.22
C ARG A 14 48.91 11.83 -20.12
N ALA A 15 48.47 12.37 -18.98
CA ALA A 15 47.77 11.62 -17.97
C ALA A 15 46.53 11.00 -18.63
N THR A 16 46.42 9.66 -18.65
CA THR A 16 45.22 8.93 -18.97
C THR A 16 44.12 9.41 -18.03
N PRO A 17 42.91 9.74 -18.56
CA PRO A 17 41.80 10.10 -17.67
C PRO A 17 41.54 8.90 -16.76
N THR A 18 41.63 9.13 -15.46
CA THR A 18 41.10 8.23 -14.44
C THR A 18 39.66 7.89 -14.83
N ALA A 19 39.37 6.60 -14.91
CA ALA A 19 38.03 6.09 -15.20
C ALA A 19 37.07 6.83 -14.28
N THR A 20 36.17 7.61 -14.89
CA THR A 20 35.04 8.20 -14.24
C THR A 20 34.24 7.01 -13.67
N THR A 21 34.14 6.87 -12.37
CA THR A 21 33.23 5.96 -11.72
C THR A 21 31.86 6.25 -12.33
N MET A 22 31.34 5.31 -13.09
CA MET A 22 29.94 5.39 -13.47
C MET A 22 29.16 5.49 -12.17
N ASP A 23 28.47 6.61 -11.93
CA ASP A 23 27.59 6.80 -10.80
C ASP A 23 26.52 5.72 -10.89
N VAL A 24 26.74 4.60 -10.20
CA VAL A 24 25.78 3.52 -10.11
C VAL A 24 24.63 4.03 -9.26
N GLN A 25 23.51 4.31 -9.90
CA GLN A 25 22.32 4.77 -9.18
C GLN A 25 21.96 3.77 -8.06
N PRO A 26 21.77 4.26 -6.82
CA PRO A 26 21.37 3.40 -5.72
C PRO A 26 20.09 2.61 -6.04
N THR A 27 20.05 1.35 -5.63
CA THR A 27 18.94 0.44 -5.92
C THR A 27 18.19 0.08 -4.66
N CYS A 28 16.84 0.07 -4.75
CA CYS A 28 15.96 -0.32 -3.67
C CYS A 28 14.90 -1.29 -4.18
N THR A 29 14.68 -2.39 -3.46
CA THR A 29 13.51 -3.23 -3.65
C THR A 29 12.43 -2.82 -2.65
N VAL A 30 11.19 -2.70 -3.12
CA VAL A 30 10.01 -2.40 -2.30
C VAL A 30 9.08 -3.62 -2.32
N ILE A 31 8.80 -4.20 -1.17
CA ILE A 31 7.86 -5.33 -1.07
C ILE A 31 6.47 -4.81 -0.71
N GLY A 32 5.56 -4.91 -1.67
CA GLY A 32 4.16 -4.50 -1.59
C GLY A 32 3.82 -3.30 -2.50
N GLY A 33 2.87 -3.50 -3.41
CA GLY A 33 2.32 -2.49 -4.34
C GLY A 33 1.10 -1.75 -3.79
N GLY A 34 1.03 -1.56 -2.47
CA GLY A 34 0.05 -0.68 -1.82
C GLY A 34 0.45 0.79 -1.89
N LEU A 35 -0.38 1.67 -1.32
CA LEU A 35 -0.16 3.13 -1.36
C LEU A 35 1.23 3.54 -0.84
N ALA A 36 1.67 2.94 0.27
CA ALA A 36 2.99 3.22 0.84
C ALA A 36 4.14 2.82 -0.10
N GLY A 37 4.07 1.61 -0.67
CA GLY A 37 5.13 1.12 -1.56
C GLY A 37 5.20 1.89 -2.88
N LEU A 38 4.05 2.27 -3.44
CA LEU A 38 3.99 3.09 -4.65
C LEU A 38 4.61 4.47 -4.42
N LEU A 39 4.24 5.15 -3.33
CA LEU A 39 4.79 6.46 -2.99
C LEU A 39 6.26 6.39 -2.58
N ALA A 40 6.69 5.31 -1.92
CA ALA A 40 8.11 5.10 -1.64
C ALA A 40 8.91 4.98 -2.94
N ALA A 41 8.48 4.13 -3.88
CA ALA A 41 9.17 3.95 -5.15
C ALA A 41 9.15 5.22 -6.02
N ASP A 42 8.01 5.91 -6.12
CA ASP A 42 7.90 7.18 -6.83
C ASP A 42 8.86 8.23 -6.26
N THR A 43 8.92 8.34 -4.92
CA THR A 43 9.84 9.27 -4.24
C THR A 43 11.30 8.89 -4.51
N MET A 44 11.67 7.61 -4.42
CA MET A 44 13.02 7.14 -4.72
C MET A 44 13.44 7.49 -6.16
N ILE A 45 12.55 7.26 -7.14
CA ILE A 45 12.82 7.57 -8.55
C ILE A 45 12.99 9.07 -8.77
N ARG A 46 12.12 9.91 -8.18
CA ARG A 46 12.24 11.37 -8.27
C ARG A 46 13.54 11.90 -7.64
N LEU A 47 14.07 11.18 -6.66
CA LEU A 47 15.36 11.49 -6.01
C LEU A 47 16.58 10.88 -6.73
N GLY A 48 16.39 10.27 -7.92
CA GLY A 48 17.49 9.75 -8.74
C GLY A 48 17.95 8.32 -8.40
N CYS A 49 17.20 7.58 -7.58
CA CYS A 49 17.47 6.19 -7.26
C CYS A 49 16.66 5.24 -8.16
N LYS A 50 17.07 3.98 -8.26
CA LYS A 50 16.25 2.92 -8.90
C LYS A 50 15.42 2.21 -7.85
N ALA A 51 14.13 2.10 -8.10
CA ALA A 51 13.22 1.34 -7.24
C ALA A 51 12.46 0.28 -8.04
N THR A 52 12.34 -0.92 -7.47
CA THR A 52 11.57 -2.03 -8.04
C THR A 52 10.56 -2.52 -7.02
N ILE A 53 9.29 -2.54 -7.40
CA ILE A 53 8.18 -3.02 -6.55
C ILE A 53 7.86 -4.47 -6.87
N LEU A 54 7.76 -5.32 -5.84
CA LEU A 54 7.29 -6.69 -5.94
C LEU A 54 5.91 -6.81 -5.29
N GLU A 55 4.87 -7.11 -6.10
CA GLU A 55 3.48 -7.21 -5.65
C GLU A 55 2.93 -8.61 -5.96
N LYS A 56 2.42 -9.31 -4.93
CA LYS A 56 1.87 -10.66 -5.05
C LYS A 56 0.53 -10.74 -5.79
N ALA A 57 -0.22 -9.63 -5.80
CA ALA A 57 -1.54 -9.59 -6.43
C ALA A 57 -1.47 -9.33 -7.94
N LYS A 58 -2.62 -9.54 -8.62
CA LYS A 58 -2.78 -9.24 -10.06
C LYS A 58 -2.82 -7.74 -10.38
N GLY A 59 -2.79 -6.88 -9.37
CA GLY A 59 -2.85 -5.43 -9.53
C GLY A 59 -2.37 -4.71 -8.28
N VAL A 60 -2.03 -3.44 -8.44
CA VAL A 60 -1.61 -2.56 -7.36
C VAL A 60 -2.79 -2.08 -6.51
N GLY A 61 -2.48 -1.54 -5.33
CA GLY A 61 -3.44 -0.86 -4.45
C GLY A 61 -3.56 -1.46 -3.05
N GLY A 62 -3.23 -2.73 -2.88
CA GLY A 62 -3.33 -3.36 -1.56
C GLY A 62 -4.73 -3.19 -0.95
N ARG A 63 -4.83 -2.50 0.20
CA ARG A 63 -6.11 -2.21 0.89
C ARG A 63 -7.00 -1.17 0.18
N MET A 64 -6.52 -0.50 -0.85
CA MET A 64 -7.33 0.32 -1.77
C MET A 64 -7.79 -0.48 -3.01
N ALA A 65 -7.75 -1.80 -2.95
CA ALA A 65 -8.10 -2.64 -4.08
C ALA A 65 -9.59 -2.57 -4.42
N THR A 66 -9.86 -2.68 -5.73
CA THR A 66 -11.19 -2.79 -6.32
C THR A 66 -11.30 -4.12 -7.04
N ARG A 67 -12.44 -4.78 -6.99
CA ARG A 67 -12.68 -6.09 -7.60
C ARG A 67 -13.76 -6.03 -8.67
N ARG A 68 -13.63 -6.88 -9.67
CA ARG A 68 -14.66 -7.12 -10.67
C ARG A 68 -15.24 -8.52 -10.51
N MET A 69 -16.59 -8.61 -10.47
CA MET A 69 -17.35 -9.85 -10.33
C MET A 69 -18.69 -9.67 -11.03
N GLY A 70 -19.14 -10.66 -11.81
CA GLY A 70 -20.44 -10.61 -12.51
C GLY A 70 -20.63 -9.37 -13.41
N GLY A 71 -19.55 -8.85 -14.02
CA GLY A 71 -19.59 -7.62 -14.81
C GLY A 71 -19.77 -6.32 -14.00
N GLN A 72 -19.72 -6.42 -12.67
CA GLN A 72 -19.82 -5.30 -11.73
C GLN A 72 -18.45 -4.97 -11.11
N THR A 73 -18.32 -3.78 -10.56
CA THR A 73 -17.11 -3.28 -9.89
C THR A 73 -17.41 -2.95 -8.43
N PHE A 74 -16.51 -3.36 -7.54
CA PHE A 74 -16.68 -3.25 -6.09
C PHE A 74 -15.42 -2.69 -5.45
N ASP A 75 -15.53 -1.59 -4.70
CA ASP A 75 -14.54 -1.22 -3.70
C ASP A 75 -14.78 -2.08 -2.46
N PHE A 76 -13.83 -2.94 -2.11
CA PHE A 76 -13.98 -3.91 -1.03
C PHE A 76 -12.94 -3.75 0.10
N GLY A 77 -12.08 -2.75 -0.01
CA GLY A 77 -11.14 -2.31 1.01
C GLY A 77 -11.52 -0.93 1.54
N ALA A 78 -10.61 0.03 1.43
CA ALA A 78 -10.87 1.41 1.80
C ALA A 78 -12.06 1.98 1.04
N GLN A 79 -13.02 2.56 1.75
CA GLN A 79 -14.25 3.08 1.17
C GLN A 79 -14.15 4.57 0.83
N SER A 80 -13.27 5.28 1.53
CA SER A 80 -13.05 6.72 1.35
C SER A 80 -11.63 7.11 1.74
N LEU A 81 -11.22 8.30 1.30
CA LEU A 81 -10.01 9.00 1.74
C LEU A 81 -10.43 10.28 2.46
N PHE A 82 -9.62 10.71 3.39
CA PHE A 82 -9.70 12.02 4.04
C PHE A 82 -8.30 12.40 4.51
N GLY A 83 -8.02 13.69 4.65
CA GLY A 83 -6.70 14.18 5.04
C GLY A 83 -6.74 15.03 6.29
N ARG A 84 -5.84 14.75 7.24
CA ARG A 84 -5.63 15.52 8.47
C ARG A 84 -4.49 16.51 8.33
N THR A 85 -3.39 16.06 7.74
CA THR A 85 -2.18 16.88 7.62
C THR A 85 -2.18 17.69 6.32
N PRO A 86 -1.58 18.89 6.31
CA PRO A 86 -1.45 19.70 5.10
C PRO A 86 -0.75 18.95 3.94
N LYS A 87 0.25 18.12 4.25
CA LYS A 87 0.98 17.33 3.23
C LYS A 87 0.04 16.35 2.53
N PHE A 88 -0.79 15.62 3.25
CA PHE A 88 -1.72 14.68 2.63
C PHE A 88 -2.93 15.38 1.99
N GLN A 89 -3.41 16.47 2.56
CA GLN A 89 -4.44 17.32 1.93
C GLN A 89 -3.98 17.83 0.55
N SER A 90 -2.72 18.26 0.43
CA SER A 90 -2.13 18.64 -0.87
C SER A 90 -2.09 17.47 -1.86
N MET A 91 -1.81 16.24 -1.40
CA MET A 91 -1.90 15.05 -2.26
C MET A 91 -3.34 14.80 -2.73
N LEU A 92 -4.32 14.90 -1.82
CA LEU A 92 -5.74 14.74 -2.17
C LEU A 92 -6.19 15.77 -3.19
N GLU A 93 -5.83 17.05 -3.03
CA GLU A 93 -6.15 18.11 -4.02
C GLU A 93 -5.49 17.82 -5.38
N SER A 94 -4.25 17.33 -5.40
CA SER A 94 -3.57 16.93 -6.63
C SER A 94 -4.30 15.75 -7.32
N TRP A 95 -4.72 14.75 -6.58
CA TRP A 95 -5.47 13.61 -7.11
C TRP A 95 -6.88 13.99 -7.56
N LYS A 96 -7.52 14.93 -6.85
CA LYS A 96 -8.82 15.51 -7.26
C LYS A 96 -8.68 16.29 -8.58
N HIS A 97 -7.65 17.11 -8.71
CA HIS A 97 -7.35 17.87 -9.93
C HIS A 97 -7.09 16.94 -11.14
N ALA A 98 -6.39 15.83 -10.89
CA ALA A 98 -6.16 14.78 -11.88
C ALA A 98 -7.41 13.90 -12.17
N GLY A 99 -8.54 14.15 -11.51
CA GLY A 99 -9.79 13.41 -11.70
C GLY A 99 -9.77 11.99 -11.12
N LEU A 100 -8.80 11.65 -10.26
CA LEU A 100 -8.63 10.31 -9.69
C LEU A 100 -9.52 10.06 -8.47
N ILE A 101 -9.95 11.13 -7.81
CA ILE A 101 -10.87 11.10 -6.67
C ILE A 101 -11.93 12.18 -6.83
N ALA A 102 -13.07 12.01 -6.18
CA ALA A 102 -14.15 12.97 -6.12
C ALA A 102 -14.69 13.08 -4.69
N GLU A 103 -15.20 14.26 -4.32
CA GLU A 103 -15.85 14.42 -3.02
C GLU A 103 -17.03 13.49 -2.87
N TRP A 104 -17.20 13.00 -1.66
CA TRP A 104 -18.25 12.05 -1.33
C TRP A 104 -18.67 12.21 0.13
N HIS A 105 -19.98 12.13 0.36
CA HIS A 105 -20.59 12.37 1.66
C HIS A 105 -21.37 11.12 2.11
N PRO A 106 -20.70 10.06 2.61
CA PRO A 106 -21.39 8.88 3.13
C PRO A 106 -22.17 9.24 4.40
N ASP A 107 -23.24 8.50 4.68
CA ASP A 107 -23.96 8.64 5.95
C ASP A 107 -23.17 7.94 7.06
N LEU A 108 -22.54 8.75 7.90
CA LEU A 108 -21.73 8.28 9.03
C LEU A 108 -22.54 8.41 10.32
N SER A 109 -22.55 7.36 11.16
CA SER A 109 -23.13 7.45 12.49
C SER A 109 -22.43 8.50 13.36
N ALA A 110 -23.12 9.01 14.37
CA ALA A 110 -22.57 10.00 15.31
C ALA A 110 -21.23 9.52 15.91
N ARG A 111 -21.17 8.25 16.34
CA ARG A 111 -19.96 7.62 16.90
C ARG A 111 -18.77 7.66 15.94
N VAL A 112 -19.01 7.51 14.64
CA VAL A 112 -17.95 7.58 13.62
C VAL A 112 -17.58 9.02 13.34
N ARG A 113 -18.54 9.95 13.29
CA ARG A 113 -18.31 11.38 13.09
C ARG A 113 -17.45 12.00 14.20
N GLU A 114 -17.70 11.62 15.46
CA GLU A 114 -16.90 12.09 16.60
C GLU A 114 -15.44 11.64 16.57
N LYS A 115 -15.19 10.45 16.01
CA LYS A 115 -13.83 9.87 15.90
C LYS A 115 -13.08 10.23 14.63
N LYS A 116 -13.79 10.68 13.59
CA LYS A 116 -13.21 11.01 12.28
C LYS A 116 -13.22 12.52 12.07
N HIS A 117 -12.29 12.95 11.23
CA HIS A 117 -12.07 14.36 10.91
C HIS A 117 -13.31 15.01 10.25
N PRO A 118 -13.64 16.28 10.56
CA PRO A 118 -14.76 17.00 9.93
C PRO A 118 -14.52 17.44 8.49
N GLY A 119 -13.38 17.07 7.87
CA GLY A 119 -13.00 17.46 6.52
C GLY A 119 -13.76 16.70 5.42
N PRO A 120 -13.59 17.07 4.16
CA PRO A 120 -14.22 16.38 3.06
C PRO A 120 -13.71 14.95 2.94
N TYR A 121 -14.65 14.02 2.68
CA TYR A 121 -14.33 12.67 2.28
C TYR A 121 -14.25 12.58 0.77
N PHE A 122 -13.37 11.72 0.27
CA PHE A 122 -13.21 11.46 -1.14
C PHE A 122 -13.39 9.97 -1.44
N LYS A 123 -14.07 9.66 -2.52
CA LYS A 123 -14.10 8.33 -3.14
C LYS A 123 -13.12 8.28 -4.31
N GLY A 124 -12.68 7.10 -4.70
CA GLY A 124 -11.96 6.90 -5.95
C GLY A 124 -12.84 7.17 -7.17
N ASN A 125 -12.28 7.70 -8.24
CA ASN A 125 -12.99 7.99 -9.49
C ASN A 125 -12.26 7.33 -10.68
N PRO A 126 -12.86 6.31 -11.35
CA PRO A 126 -14.15 5.70 -11.01
C PRO A 126 -14.13 4.81 -9.76
N ALA A 127 -12.97 4.39 -9.24
CA ALA A 127 -12.87 3.46 -8.12
C ALA A 127 -11.63 3.74 -7.27
N MET A 128 -11.54 3.17 -6.08
CA MET A 128 -10.41 3.40 -5.15
C MET A 128 -9.05 3.01 -5.74
N THR A 129 -9.01 2.04 -6.67
CA THR A 129 -7.75 1.69 -7.37
C THR A 129 -7.28 2.75 -8.37
N SER A 130 -8.01 3.81 -8.65
CA SER A 130 -7.58 4.85 -9.59
C SER A 130 -6.28 5.52 -9.14
N VAL A 131 -6.19 5.88 -7.86
CA VAL A 131 -4.97 6.48 -7.29
C VAL A 131 -3.77 5.53 -7.35
N PRO A 132 -3.84 4.28 -6.84
CA PRO A 132 -2.74 3.33 -6.97
C PRO A 132 -2.29 3.07 -8.41
N LYS A 133 -3.21 2.97 -9.36
CA LYS A 133 -2.88 2.77 -10.77
C LYS A 133 -2.12 3.93 -11.36
N TYR A 134 -2.58 5.15 -11.11
CA TYR A 134 -1.91 6.38 -11.52
C TYR A 134 -0.49 6.46 -10.93
N LEU A 135 -0.34 6.19 -9.63
CA LEU A 135 0.97 6.19 -8.98
C LEU A 135 1.92 5.11 -9.52
N ALA A 136 1.39 4.02 -10.06
CA ALA A 136 2.19 2.95 -10.65
C ALA A 136 2.68 3.27 -12.08
N GLU A 137 2.14 4.30 -12.73
CA GLU A 137 2.57 4.71 -14.06
C GLU A 137 4.03 5.16 -14.03
N GLY A 138 4.84 4.58 -14.90
CA GLY A 138 6.29 4.85 -14.96
C GLY A 138 7.13 4.17 -13.89
N LEU A 139 6.54 3.44 -12.93
CA LEU A 139 7.27 2.63 -11.96
C LEU A 139 7.54 1.22 -12.48
N THR A 140 8.67 0.64 -12.04
CA THR A 140 8.95 -0.79 -12.28
C THR A 140 8.20 -1.62 -11.25
N VAL A 141 7.08 -2.22 -11.65
CA VAL A 141 6.23 -3.06 -10.79
C VAL A 141 6.11 -4.46 -11.36
N HIS A 142 6.56 -5.45 -10.60
CA HIS A 142 6.36 -6.87 -10.90
C HIS A 142 5.10 -7.35 -10.17
N LEU A 143 4.01 -7.49 -10.92
CA LEU A 143 2.76 -8.06 -10.43
C LEU A 143 2.82 -9.59 -10.40
N GLN A 144 1.92 -10.22 -9.63
CA GLN A 144 1.87 -11.68 -9.45
C GLN A 144 3.24 -12.24 -9.02
N THR A 145 4.01 -11.43 -8.30
CA THR A 145 5.36 -11.77 -7.86
C THR A 145 5.36 -11.87 -6.34
N ARG A 146 5.05 -13.08 -5.86
CA ARG A 146 5.03 -13.39 -4.44
C ARG A 146 6.45 -13.63 -3.95
N VAL A 147 6.91 -12.76 -3.06
CA VAL A 147 8.15 -12.97 -2.31
C VAL A 147 7.95 -14.13 -1.33
N THR A 148 8.95 -14.99 -1.22
CA THR A 148 8.96 -16.16 -0.31
C THR A 148 10.03 -16.07 0.75
N ALA A 149 11.16 -15.42 0.48
CA ALA A 149 12.23 -15.22 1.45
C ALA A 149 13.02 -13.93 1.16
N VAL A 150 13.60 -13.38 2.21
CA VAL A 150 14.47 -12.20 2.16
C VAL A 150 15.72 -12.46 3.00
N ARG A 151 16.88 -12.32 2.40
CA ARG A 151 18.19 -12.52 3.08
C ARG A 151 19.22 -11.52 2.60
N THR A 152 20.34 -11.46 3.29
CA THR A 152 21.50 -10.68 2.87
C THR A 152 22.52 -11.58 2.17
N VAL A 153 23.11 -11.07 1.08
CA VAL A 153 24.21 -11.68 0.33
C VAL A 153 25.17 -10.57 -0.05
N ASP A 154 26.43 -10.71 0.32
CA ASP A 154 27.51 -9.73 -0.03
C ASP A 154 27.12 -8.26 0.26
N ALA A 155 26.55 -8.02 1.45
CA ALA A 155 26.08 -6.70 1.91
C ALA A 155 24.96 -6.08 1.05
N ALA A 156 24.22 -6.89 0.27
CA ALA A 156 23.03 -6.52 -0.47
C ALA A 156 21.84 -7.37 -0.03
N TRP A 157 20.63 -6.92 -0.36
CA TRP A 157 19.41 -7.70 -0.19
C TRP A 157 19.18 -8.64 -1.36
N SER A 158 18.94 -9.91 -1.06
CA SER A 158 18.47 -10.94 -1.99
C SER A 158 17.02 -11.28 -1.66
N VAL A 159 16.11 -10.98 -2.57
CA VAL A 159 14.67 -11.20 -2.42
C VAL A 159 14.24 -12.31 -3.36
N GLU A 160 13.83 -13.44 -2.80
CA GLU A 160 13.40 -14.63 -3.54
C GLU A 160 11.89 -14.65 -3.73
N THR A 161 11.43 -15.21 -4.86
CA THR A 161 10.02 -15.30 -5.20
C THR A 161 9.57 -16.74 -5.41
N GLU A 162 8.26 -17.00 -5.44
CA GLU A 162 7.66 -18.34 -5.64
C GLU A 162 8.06 -19.02 -6.96
N HIS A 163 8.55 -18.24 -7.94
CA HIS A 163 9.04 -18.76 -9.23
C HIS A 163 10.58 -18.83 -9.30
N ASN A 164 11.25 -18.81 -8.15
CA ASN A 164 12.71 -18.85 -8.02
C ASN A 164 13.43 -17.67 -8.71
N HIS A 165 12.74 -16.55 -8.97
CA HIS A 165 13.41 -15.33 -9.38
C HIS A 165 14.04 -14.66 -8.16
N ILE A 166 15.23 -14.10 -8.34
CA ILE A 166 15.98 -13.38 -7.31
C ILE A 166 16.12 -11.92 -7.73
N PHE A 167 15.76 -11.01 -6.85
CA PHE A 167 15.96 -9.58 -7.00
C PHE A 167 17.02 -9.10 -6.02
N MET A 168 18.08 -8.48 -6.56
CA MET A 168 19.17 -7.92 -5.75
C MET A 168 19.03 -6.41 -5.64
N SER A 169 19.23 -5.86 -4.43
CA SER A 169 19.25 -4.41 -4.21
C SER A 169 20.09 -4.01 -3.01
N GLN A 170 20.55 -2.77 -3.01
CA GLN A 170 21.34 -2.21 -1.90
C GLN A 170 20.52 -1.89 -0.67
N ALA A 171 19.21 -1.65 -0.84
CA ALA A 171 18.28 -1.41 0.25
C ALA A 171 16.94 -2.11 0.03
N LEU A 172 16.20 -2.27 1.12
CA LEU A 172 14.89 -2.90 1.13
C LEU A 172 13.90 -2.06 1.93
N ILE A 173 12.72 -1.81 1.35
CA ILE A 173 11.56 -1.24 2.04
C ILE A 173 10.44 -2.28 2.10
N MET A 174 10.03 -2.66 3.30
CA MET A 174 8.93 -3.59 3.54
C MET A 174 7.65 -2.81 3.85
N THR A 175 6.61 -2.97 3.02
CA THR A 175 5.33 -2.26 3.19
C THR A 175 4.15 -3.20 3.43
N ALA A 176 4.39 -4.50 3.43
CA ALA A 176 3.39 -5.50 3.80
C ALA A 176 3.06 -5.40 5.32
N PRO A 177 1.91 -5.92 5.78
CA PRO A 177 1.62 -6.05 7.20
C PRO A 177 2.77 -6.71 7.96
N VAL A 178 3.07 -6.23 9.16
CA VAL A 178 4.24 -6.68 9.95
C VAL A 178 4.37 -8.19 10.06
N PRO A 179 3.31 -8.97 10.39
CA PRO A 179 3.47 -10.42 10.48
C PRO A 179 3.87 -11.07 9.16
N GLN A 180 3.42 -10.55 8.02
CA GLN A 180 3.82 -11.05 6.71
C GLN A 180 5.28 -10.68 6.40
N SER A 181 5.69 -9.47 6.75
CA SER A 181 7.06 -9.00 6.55
C SER A 181 8.06 -9.79 7.39
N LEU A 182 7.77 -10.02 8.67
CA LEU A 182 8.63 -10.80 9.56
C LEU A 182 8.75 -12.26 9.09
N ALA A 183 7.67 -12.86 8.62
CA ALA A 183 7.71 -14.22 8.07
C ALA A 183 8.63 -14.35 6.84
N LEU A 184 8.74 -13.31 6.01
CA LEU A 184 9.66 -13.31 4.86
C LEU A 184 11.13 -13.20 5.27
N LEU A 185 11.43 -12.43 6.31
CA LEU A 185 12.77 -12.31 6.88
C LEU A 185 13.18 -13.63 7.57
N GLU A 186 12.27 -14.20 8.36
CA GLU A 186 12.48 -15.50 9.03
C GLU A 186 12.73 -16.61 8.01
N ALA A 187 11.95 -16.69 6.93
CA ALA A 187 12.14 -17.64 5.84
C ALA A 187 13.51 -17.50 5.14
N GLY A 188 14.07 -16.29 5.12
CA GLY A 188 15.41 -16.01 4.63
C GLY A 188 16.53 -16.22 5.66
N GLY A 189 16.19 -16.55 6.91
CA GLY A 189 17.16 -16.68 8.00
C GLY A 189 17.72 -15.33 8.47
N TYR A 190 17.00 -14.24 8.28
CA TYR A 190 17.41 -12.90 8.68
C TYR A 190 16.62 -12.41 9.90
N GLU A 191 17.34 -11.95 10.93
CA GLU A 191 16.75 -11.34 12.12
C GLU A 191 17.13 -9.86 12.18
N PRO A 192 16.15 -8.94 12.19
CA PRO A 192 16.37 -7.50 12.35
C PRO A 192 16.98 -7.15 13.72
N ASP A 193 17.47 -5.93 13.89
CA ASP A 193 17.86 -5.41 15.19
C ASP A 193 16.81 -5.70 16.25
N ARG A 194 17.26 -6.08 17.45
CA ARG A 194 16.41 -6.56 18.54
C ARG A 194 15.35 -5.53 18.97
N ASN A 195 15.71 -4.24 19.00
CA ASN A 195 14.78 -3.18 19.39
C ASN A 195 13.74 -2.96 18.30
N ALA A 196 14.18 -2.91 17.03
CA ALA A 196 13.30 -2.82 15.88
C ALA A 196 12.32 -4.01 15.82
N LEU A 197 12.80 -5.22 16.08
CA LEU A 197 11.96 -6.41 16.13
C LEU A 197 10.90 -6.33 17.26
N ALA A 198 11.28 -5.81 18.42
CA ALA A 198 10.35 -5.63 19.54
C ALA A 198 9.26 -4.59 19.21
N GLU A 199 9.63 -3.47 18.60
CA GLU A 199 8.67 -2.47 18.11
C GLU A 199 7.72 -3.07 17.07
N LEU A 200 8.25 -3.75 16.05
CA LEU A 200 7.44 -4.39 15.02
C LEU A 200 6.44 -5.39 15.60
N ARG A 201 6.87 -6.23 16.54
CA ARG A 201 6.01 -7.21 17.20
C ARG A 201 4.93 -6.58 18.07
N SER A 202 5.06 -5.31 18.44
CA SER A 202 4.03 -4.59 19.20
C SER A 202 2.85 -4.14 18.34
N VAL A 203 2.97 -4.17 17.01
CA VAL A 203 1.90 -3.76 16.10
C VAL A 203 0.80 -4.82 16.08
N GLU A 204 -0.42 -4.41 16.39
CA GLU A 204 -1.60 -5.27 16.40
C GLU A 204 -2.57 -4.88 15.28
N TYR A 205 -3.25 -5.87 14.72
CA TYR A 205 -4.20 -5.68 13.63
C TYR A 205 -5.57 -6.24 13.99
N THR A 206 -6.62 -5.56 13.53
CA THR A 206 -7.96 -6.12 13.44
C THR A 206 -8.19 -6.73 12.07
N SER A 207 -9.11 -7.69 12.00
CA SER A 207 -9.57 -8.28 10.74
C SER A 207 -10.86 -7.62 10.24
N CYS A 208 -11.22 -7.89 8.98
CA CYS A 208 -12.51 -7.49 8.41
C CYS A 208 -12.91 -8.48 7.31
N PHE A 209 -14.16 -8.92 7.35
CA PHE A 209 -14.77 -9.58 6.19
C PHE A 209 -15.48 -8.53 5.34
N ALA A 210 -15.17 -8.52 4.05
CA ALA A 210 -15.88 -7.73 3.05
C ALA A 210 -16.64 -8.67 2.13
N LEU A 211 -17.99 -8.62 2.18
CA LEU A 211 -18.87 -9.38 1.33
C LEU A 211 -19.34 -8.50 0.17
N MET A 212 -19.03 -8.90 -1.05
CA MET A 212 -19.50 -8.28 -2.28
C MET A 212 -20.72 -9.04 -2.80
N LEU A 213 -21.79 -8.31 -3.12
CA LEU A 213 -23.06 -8.84 -3.60
C LEU A 213 -23.35 -8.30 -5.00
N ALA A 214 -23.49 -9.15 -5.98
CA ALA A 214 -24.11 -8.81 -7.25
C ALA A 214 -25.59 -9.11 -7.18
N LEU A 215 -26.41 -8.09 -7.43
CA LEU A 215 -27.87 -8.17 -7.38
C LEU A 215 -28.46 -8.09 -8.79
N ASP A 216 -29.65 -8.64 -8.99
CA ASP A 216 -30.40 -8.60 -10.24
C ASP A 216 -31.07 -7.24 -10.53
N GLY A 217 -31.00 -6.30 -9.57
CA GLY A 217 -31.60 -4.97 -9.67
C GLY A 217 -31.01 -3.96 -8.69
N PRO A 218 -31.62 -2.78 -8.56
CA PRO A 218 -31.17 -1.74 -7.62
C PRO A 218 -31.18 -2.25 -6.16
N SER A 219 -30.19 -1.82 -5.39
CA SER A 219 -30.03 -2.24 -3.98
C SER A 219 -31.21 -1.82 -3.08
N GLY A 220 -31.84 -0.69 -3.38
CA GLY A 220 -32.84 -0.06 -2.52
C GLY A 220 -32.26 0.74 -1.35
N LEU A 221 -30.94 0.84 -1.23
CA LEU A 221 -30.31 1.66 -0.20
C LEU A 221 -30.66 3.14 -0.39
N PRO A 222 -30.99 3.88 0.69
CA PRO A 222 -31.26 5.30 0.60
C PRO A 222 -30.02 6.10 0.17
N ALA A 223 -30.23 7.25 -0.44
CA ALA A 223 -29.14 8.17 -0.74
C ALA A 223 -28.39 8.55 0.57
N PRO A 224 -27.05 8.64 0.55
CA PRO A 224 -26.11 8.62 -0.58
C PRO A 224 -25.65 7.20 -0.99
N GLY A 225 -26.37 6.16 -0.63
CA GLY A 225 -26.06 4.78 -0.99
C GLY A 225 -24.96 4.14 -0.15
N ALA A 226 -24.58 4.75 0.95
CA ALA A 226 -23.56 4.18 1.85
C ALA A 226 -23.71 4.73 3.27
N MET A 227 -23.62 3.83 4.24
CA MET A 227 -23.78 4.19 5.66
C MET A 227 -22.99 3.27 6.58
N THR A 228 -22.65 3.81 7.75
CA THR A 228 -22.20 3.01 8.88
C THR A 228 -23.39 2.35 9.57
N LEU A 229 -23.14 1.15 10.09
CA LEU A 229 -24.12 0.37 10.84
C LEU A 229 -23.61 0.19 12.27
N ASP A 230 -24.46 0.43 13.26
CA ASP A 230 -24.12 0.35 14.69
C ASP A 230 -24.57 -1.00 15.30
N GLY A 231 -24.56 -2.07 14.49
CA GLY A 231 -25.00 -3.40 14.90
C GLY A 231 -24.02 -4.50 14.52
N GLU A 232 -24.23 -5.68 15.14
CA GLU A 232 -23.53 -6.90 14.76
C GLU A 232 -24.41 -7.72 13.78
N PRO A 233 -23.84 -8.40 12.80
CA PRO A 233 -22.38 -8.50 12.49
C PRO A 233 -21.87 -7.45 11.51
N LEU A 234 -22.68 -6.45 11.13
CA LEU A 234 -22.37 -5.50 10.07
C LEU A 234 -21.92 -4.14 10.64
N ALA A 235 -20.88 -3.55 10.04
CA ALA A 235 -20.42 -2.20 10.39
C ALA A 235 -20.57 -1.19 9.25
N TRP A 236 -20.69 -1.66 8.01
CA TRP A 236 -20.76 -0.80 6.84
C TRP A 236 -21.50 -1.47 5.70
N ILE A 237 -22.27 -0.67 4.94
CA ILE A 237 -22.85 -1.07 3.66
C ILE A 237 -22.69 0.06 2.65
N SER A 238 -22.40 -0.29 1.39
CA SER A 238 -22.33 0.68 0.29
C SER A 238 -22.82 0.09 -1.03
N ASP A 239 -23.61 0.87 -1.75
CA ASP A 239 -23.99 0.63 -3.14
C ASP A 239 -22.91 1.27 -4.05
N ASN A 240 -22.13 0.43 -4.72
CA ASN A 240 -21.05 0.87 -5.57
C ASN A 240 -21.55 1.62 -6.83
N TYR A 241 -22.80 1.40 -7.26
CA TYR A 241 -23.41 2.17 -8.34
C TYR A 241 -23.77 3.59 -7.86
N ALA A 242 -24.45 3.73 -6.73
CA ALA A 242 -24.74 5.03 -6.13
C ALA A 242 -23.46 5.81 -5.79
N LYS A 243 -22.41 5.10 -5.37
CA LYS A 243 -21.06 5.64 -5.17
C LYS A 243 -20.38 6.04 -6.50
N GLY A 244 -20.87 5.58 -7.67
CA GLY A 244 -20.28 5.82 -8.99
C GLY A 244 -19.06 4.94 -9.32
N VAL A 245 -18.90 3.83 -8.64
CA VAL A 245 -17.86 2.81 -8.85
C VAL A 245 -18.30 1.76 -9.86
N ALA A 246 -19.54 1.27 -9.74
CA ALA A 246 -20.13 0.31 -10.67
C ALA A 246 -20.83 1.03 -11.81
N ALA A 247 -20.78 0.45 -13.02
CA ALA A 247 -21.38 1.03 -14.21
C ALA A 247 -22.93 0.85 -14.29
N ARG A 248 -23.48 -0.09 -13.53
CA ARG A 248 -24.92 -0.38 -13.46
C ARG A 248 -25.34 -0.71 -12.03
N PRO A 249 -26.65 -0.56 -11.69
CA PRO A 249 -27.17 -0.93 -10.37
C PRO A 249 -26.86 -2.39 -9.99
N GLY A 250 -26.92 -2.69 -8.69
CA GLY A 250 -26.81 -4.05 -8.16
C GLY A 250 -25.44 -4.46 -7.65
N ALA A 251 -24.55 -3.53 -7.41
CA ALA A 251 -23.22 -3.84 -6.83
C ALA A 251 -23.14 -3.33 -5.39
N VAL A 252 -23.24 -4.20 -4.41
CA VAL A 252 -23.22 -3.83 -2.98
C VAL A 252 -22.01 -4.43 -2.29
N THR A 253 -21.33 -3.63 -1.49
CA THR A 253 -20.27 -4.07 -0.57
C THR A 253 -20.73 -3.94 0.87
N VAL A 254 -20.57 -5.00 1.64
CA VAL A 254 -20.85 -5.06 3.07
C VAL A 254 -19.56 -5.36 3.81
N CYS A 255 -19.24 -4.57 4.84
CA CYS A 255 -18.14 -4.88 5.73
C CYS A 255 -18.67 -5.32 7.10
N ALA A 256 -18.15 -6.44 7.57
CA ALA A 256 -18.46 -6.92 8.90
C ALA A 256 -17.80 -6.04 9.98
N SER A 257 -18.34 -6.08 11.18
CA SER A 257 -17.76 -5.43 12.34
C SER A 257 -16.40 -6.02 12.72
N GLU A 258 -15.60 -5.26 13.45
CA GLU A 258 -14.29 -5.73 13.94
C GLU A 258 -14.46 -6.90 14.92
N ALA A 259 -15.45 -6.81 15.83
CA ALA A 259 -15.69 -7.85 16.83
C ALA A 259 -16.05 -9.17 16.15
N PHE A 260 -17.06 -9.17 15.28
CA PHE A 260 -17.45 -10.34 14.49
C PHE A 260 -16.28 -10.88 13.65
N SER A 261 -15.52 -10.00 12.98
CA SER A 261 -14.45 -10.42 12.09
C SER A 261 -13.29 -11.08 12.84
N ASN A 262 -12.94 -10.57 14.03
CA ASN A 262 -11.88 -11.14 14.85
C ASN A 262 -12.30 -12.49 15.45
N GLU A 263 -13.53 -12.59 15.97
CA GLU A 263 -14.08 -13.83 16.54
C GLU A 263 -14.17 -14.93 15.48
N MET A 264 -14.63 -14.58 14.28
CA MET A 264 -14.92 -15.53 13.22
C MET A 264 -13.78 -15.73 12.22
N LEU A 265 -12.58 -15.22 12.52
CA LEU A 265 -11.46 -15.13 11.56
C LEU A 265 -11.09 -16.48 10.93
N GLU A 266 -11.12 -17.56 11.69
CA GLU A 266 -10.74 -18.90 11.23
C GLU A 266 -11.94 -19.76 10.84
N VAL A 267 -13.16 -19.24 10.91
CA VAL A 267 -14.37 -19.97 10.51
C VAL A 267 -14.43 -20.08 8.98
N HIS A 268 -15.05 -21.17 8.50
CA HIS A 268 -15.15 -21.47 7.08
C HIS A 268 -15.87 -20.34 6.30
N PRO A 269 -15.36 -19.93 5.13
CA PRO A 269 -15.88 -18.78 4.37
C PRO A 269 -17.38 -18.87 4.04
N GLU A 270 -17.90 -20.06 3.74
CA GLU A 270 -19.33 -20.26 3.44
C GLU A 270 -20.22 -19.91 4.63
N ARG A 271 -19.82 -20.29 5.85
CA ARG A 271 -20.56 -19.96 7.07
C ARG A 271 -20.60 -18.46 7.31
N ILE A 272 -19.47 -17.78 7.12
CA ILE A 272 -19.38 -16.31 7.22
C ILE A 272 -20.27 -15.65 6.18
N THR A 273 -20.20 -16.12 4.93
CA THR A 273 -21.03 -15.59 3.83
C THR A 273 -22.51 -15.69 4.19
N GLN A 274 -22.95 -16.83 4.70
CA GLN A 274 -24.37 -17.03 5.07
C GLN A 274 -24.81 -16.08 6.19
N ILE A 275 -24.00 -15.94 7.26
CA ILE A 275 -24.32 -15.03 8.37
C ILE A 275 -24.44 -13.58 7.88
N LEU A 276 -23.50 -13.12 7.06
CA LEU A 276 -23.53 -11.75 6.53
C LEU A 276 -24.66 -11.53 5.53
N LEU A 277 -25.02 -12.56 4.73
CA LEU A 277 -26.18 -12.52 3.84
C LEU A 277 -27.50 -12.39 4.63
N ASP A 278 -27.68 -13.21 5.67
CA ASP A 278 -28.88 -13.16 6.50
C ASP A 278 -29.02 -11.79 7.18
N ALA A 279 -27.91 -11.22 7.64
CA ALA A 279 -27.89 -9.91 8.28
C ALA A 279 -28.19 -8.74 7.31
N VAL A 280 -27.70 -8.81 6.06
CA VAL A 280 -27.90 -7.73 5.08
C VAL A 280 -29.23 -7.84 4.35
N ARG A 281 -29.85 -9.01 4.29
CA ARG A 281 -31.06 -9.28 3.51
C ARG A 281 -32.20 -8.29 3.77
N PRO A 282 -32.53 -7.90 5.01
CA PRO A 282 -33.59 -6.92 5.27
C PRO A 282 -33.29 -5.51 4.72
N MET A 283 -32.06 -5.22 4.35
CA MET A 283 -31.62 -3.89 3.92
C MET A 283 -31.60 -3.74 2.39
N ILE A 284 -31.68 -4.84 1.65
CA ILE A 284 -31.59 -4.84 0.17
C ILE A 284 -32.91 -5.33 -0.43
N HIS A 285 -33.34 -4.73 -1.55
CA HIS A 285 -34.61 -5.03 -2.18
C HIS A 285 -34.52 -6.10 -3.28
N ALA A 286 -33.41 -6.08 -4.05
CA ALA A 286 -33.21 -7.00 -5.16
C ALA A 286 -32.66 -8.37 -4.71
N HIS A 287 -32.77 -9.38 -5.57
CA HIS A 287 -32.21 -10.70 -5.30
C HIS A 287 -30.71 -10.74 -5.50
N VAL A 288 -30.03 -11.54 -4.69
CA VAL A 288 -28.58 -11.77 -4.79
C VAL A 288 -28.33 -12.85 -5.83
N GLU A 289 -27.69 -12.48 -6.94
CA GLU A 289 -27.29 -13.41 -8.00
C GLU A 289 -25.98 -14.13 -7.67
N SER A 290 -25.03 -13.41 -7.10
CA SER A 290 -23.73 -13.98 -6.73
C SER A 290 -23.07 -13.19 -5.60
N THR A 291 -22.19 -13.88 -4.88
CA THR A 291 -21.44 -13.32 -3.77
C THR A 291 -19.96 -13.64 -3.86
N GLN A 292 -19.15 -12.77 -3.30
CA GLN A 292 -17.73 -13.06 -3.06
C GLN A 292 -17.32 -12.49 -1.72
N LEU A 293 -16.83 -13.36 -0.82
CA LEU A 293 -16.27 -12.96 0.46
C LEU A 293 -14.77 -12.70 0.30
N HIS A 294 -14.30 -11.61 0.89
CA HIS A 294 -12.87 -11.35 1.08
C HIS A 294 -12.54 -11.23 2.56
N ARG A 295 -11.48 -11.91 2.98
CA ARG A 295 -10.97 -11.89 4.34
C ARG A 295 -9.76 -10.98 4.42
N TRP A 296 -9.90 -9.80 5.00
CA TRP A 296 -8.80 -8.92 5.35
C TRP A 296 -8.26 -9.33 6.73
N ARG A 297 -7.31 -10.27 6.78
CA ARG A 297 -6.69 -10.71 8.04
C ARG A 297 -5.98 -9.57 8.78
N TYR A 298 -5.36 -8.67 8.04
CA TYR A 298 -4.68 -7.47 8.53
C TYR A 298 -5.36 -6.23 7.94
N SER A 299 -6.62 -6.02 8.30
CA SER A 299 -7.46 -4.96 7.74
C SER A 299 -6.94 -3.58 8.14
N ARG A 300 -6.85 -3.34 9.43
CA ARG A 300 -6.41 -2.08 10.00
C ARG A 300 -5.54 -2.35 11.23
N PRO A 301 -4.39 -1.70 11.39
CA PRO A 301 -3.67 -1.74 12.66
C PRO A 301 -4.48 -1.00 13.73
N VAL A 302 -4.56 -1.57 14.93
CA VAL A 302 -5.23 -1.01 16.11
C VAL A 302 -4.22 -0.56 17.16
N ARG A 303 -3.02 -1.12 17.12
CA ARG A 303 -1.85 -0.62 17.82
C ARG A 303 -0.76 -0.33 16.78
N THR A 304 -0.35 0.92 16.71
CA THR A 304 0.57 1.45 15.69
C THR A 304 1.84 1.98 16.31
N LEU A 305 2.86 2.18 15.49
CA LEU A 305 4.08 2.89 15.85
C LEU A 305 3.91 4.39 15.59
N GLN A 306 4.43 5.22 16.50
CA GLN A 306 4.25 6.67 16.44
C GLN A 306 5.26 7.38 15.52
N SER A 307 6.34 6.70 15.14
CA SER A 307 7.27 7.17 14.12
C SER A 307 6.64 7.17 12.72
N SER A 308 7.23 7.87 11.76
CA SER A 308 6.75 7.86 10.38
C SER A 308 7.14 6.59 9.62
N PHE A 309 8.24 5.96 10.00
CA PHE A 309 8.78 4.70 9.47
C PHE A 309 9.73 4.11 10.50
N LEU A 310 10.20 2.89 10.29
CA LEU A 310 11.18 2.24 11.16
C LEU A 310 12.40 1.83 10.35
N VAL A 311 13.59 2.19 10.81
CA VAL A 311 14.86 1.65 10.33
C VAL A 311 15.17 0.40 11.15
N ALA A 312 15.04 -0.75 10.53
CA ALA A 312 15.29 -2.03 11.19
C ALA A 312 16.74 -2.49 11.05
N ASP A 313 17.46 -1.98 10.05
CA ASP A 313 18.89 -2.18 9.89
C ASP A 313 19.48 -1.07 9.00
N THR A 314 20.79 -0.85 9.11
CA THR A 314 21.52 0.18 8.37
C THR A 314 22.51 -0.37 7.35
N LYS A 315 22.87 -1.67 7.44
CA LYS A 315 23.93 -2.29 6.60
C LYS A 315 23.62 -3.76 6.29
N PRO A 316 22.97 -4.05 5.17
CA PRO A 316 22.34 -3.13 4.23
C PRO A 316 21.05 -2.52 4.80
N PRO A 317 20.63 -1.33 4.36
CA PRO A 317 19.45 -0.66 4.90
C PRO A 317 18.18 -1.50 4.75
N LEU A 318 17.46 -1.68 5.87
CA LEU A 318 16.14 -2.31 5.94
C LEU A 318 15.16 -1.34 6.60
N LEU A 319 14.14 -0.94 5.88
CA LEU A 319 13.11 -0.05 6.39
C LEU A 319 11.73 -0.70 6.35
N PHE A 320 10.91 -0.36 7.33
CA PHE A 320 9.48 -0.67 7.33
C PHE A 320 8.69 0.62 7.15
N ALA A 321 7.71 0.59 6.24
CA ALA A 321 6.82 1.72 5.98
C ALA A 321 5.39 1.21 5.72
N GLY A 322 4.40 2.06 5.94
CA GLY A 322 3.01 1.71 5.66
C GLY A 322 2.03 2.10 6.74
N GLY A 323 0.84 1.52 6.67
CA GLY A 323 -0.24 1.81 7.62
C GLY A 323 -0.01 1.28 9.03
N MET A 324 1.13 0.69 9.34
CA MET A 324 1.52 0.31 10.71
C MET A 324 2.01 1.50 11.54
N PHE A 325 2.10 2.67 10.94
CA PHE A 325 2.53 3.92 11.56
C PHE A 325 1.35 4.90 11.71
N GLY A 326 1.48 5.86 12.64
CA GLY A 326 0.49 6.90 12.87
C GLY A 326 -0.91 6.33 13.19
N ASP A 327 -1.95 6.81 12.51
CA ASP A 327 -3.34 6.39 12.76
C ASP A 327 -3.76 5.11 11.99
N GLY A 328 -2.85 4.50 11.23
CA GLY A 328 -3.09 3.22 10.60
C GLY A 328 -3.99 3.25 9.36
N ASP A 329 -4.11 4.38 8.68
CA ASP A 329 -4.98 4.60 7.53
C ASP A 329 -4.22 4.94 6.23
N CYS A 330 -4.94 5.43 5.21
CA CYS A 330 -4.36 5.78 3.92
C CYS A 330 -3.38 6.95 4.02
N GLU A 331 -3.68 7.96 4.85
CA GLU A 331 -2.77 9.08 5.09
C GLU A 331 -1.47 8.61 5.72
N SER A 332 -1.56 7.82 6.78
CA SER A 332 -0.39 7.24 7.45
C SER A 332 0.45 6.41 6.49
N ALA A 333 -0.19 5.59 5.66
CA ALA A 333 0.51 4.80 4.65
C ALA A 333 1.24 5.67 3.61
N ALA A 334 0.59 6.73 3.14
CA ALA A 334 1.17 7.65 2.14
C ALA A 334 2.38 8.40 2.69
N LEU A 335 2.22 9.00 3.86
CA LEU A 335 3.29 9.78 4.51
C LEU A 335 4.47 8.90 4.93
N SER A 336 4.19 7.70 5.42
CA SER A 336 5.20 6.72 5.83
C SER A 336 6.06 6.27 4.64
N GLY A 337 5.44 5.91 3.52
CA GLY A 337 6.17 5.49 2.32
C GLY A 337 7.09 6.60 1.78
N THR A 338 6.57 7.82 1.72
CA THR A 338 7.34 9.00 1.29
C THR A 338 8.53 9.27 2.24
N ALA A 339 8.28 9.28 3.55
CA ALA A 339 9.31 9.58 4.54
C ALA A 339 10.43 8.52 4.57
N ALA A 340 10.07 7.23 4.44
CA ALA A 340 11.06 6.15 4.35
C ALA A 340 11.98 6.30 3.12
N ALA A 341 11.43 6.70 1.98
CA ALA A 341 12.20 6.92 0.76
C ALA A 341 13.12 8.16 0.86
N GLU A 342 12.60 9.26 1.41
CA GLU A 342 13.39 10.49 1.67
C GLU A 342 14.58 10.19 2.59
N PHE A 343 14.37 9.44 3.67
CA PHE A 343 15.42 9.01 4.58
C PHE A 343 16.43 8.11 3.89
N LEU A 344 15.98 7.11 3.15
CA LEU A 344 16.87 6.17 2.46
C LEU A 344 17.75 6.90 1.42
N HIS A 345 17.18 7.84 0.67
CA HIS A 345 17.96 8.68 -0.24
C HIS A 345 19.06 9.45 0.50
N SER A 346 18.75 10.06 1.65
CA SER A 346 19.77 10.80 2.43
C SER A 346 20.90 9.88 2.95
N THR A 347 20.61 8.59 3.12
CA THR A 347 21.62 7.58 3.50
C THR A 347 22.56 7.24 2.33
N PHE A 348 22.04 7.21 1.11
CA PHE A 348 22.85 6.97 -0.10
C PHE A 348 23.63 8.20 -0.55
N CYS A 349 23.04 9.38 -0.40
CA CYS A 349 23.59 10.65 -0.85
C CYS A 349 23.69 11.64 0.34
N PRO A 350 24.59 11.39 1.31
CA PRO A 350 24.73 12.31 2.43
C PRO A 350 25.14 13.69 1.90
N THR A 351 24.35 14.70 2.23
CA THR A 351 24.71 16.10 1.96
C THR A 351 26.05 16.41 2.64
N ARG A 352 27.04 16.79 1.84
CA ARG A 352 28.38 17.21 2.31
C ARG A 352 28.31 18.49 3.12
#